data_09b94fe66649be23f1b20fc6d927afd0
#
_entry.id   09b94fe66649be23f1b20fc6d927afd0
#
_cell.length_a   1.000
_cell.length_b   1.000
_cell.length_c   1.000
_cell.angle_alpha   90.00
_cell.angle_beta   90.00
_cell.angle_gamma   90.00
#
_symmetry.space_group_name_H-M   'P 1'
#
loop_
_entity.id
_entity.type
_entity.pdbx_description
1 polymer ?
#
loop_
_entity_poly.entity_id
_entity_poly.type
_entity_poly.pdbx_seq_one_letter_code
_entity_poly.pdbx_strand_id
1 'polypeptide(L)'
;MAGALSRFRVLDLSRVLAGPSCTQVLADLGAEVIKIERPGTGDDTRGWGPPYLKAADDSDTSEAGYYLSANRGKRSVCIDISHPSGQSVIRDLALKSDVLVENFKVGGLKKYGLDYESLSRVNERLIYCSITGFGQDGPDSARPGYDFMIQGTGGLMSITGERDGAAGAGPQKVGVAIADLVTGLYSVSAIQAALLSREVTHKGQYIDMALLDCQVAMLANQAMNCMISDEVPIRAGNAHVNVVPYQVFESSDGHIIIAIGNDTQFERFCELAGVPELARDARFSTNTGRVQHRTALLPELERIVKQRGSEEWAAELDRHQIPWGPINTIDQVLEMPQVRHRNMRLAMPHPLSDRFEIVGSPLKLSDTPPAVSYTHLRAHETEAAGVC
;
A
#
# COMPACT_ATOMS: atom_id res chain seq x y z
N MET A 1 21.45 17.00 -1.68
CA MET A 1 21.09 17.11 -3.13
C MET A 1 19.58 17.28 -3.23
N ALA A 2 19.09 17.98 -4.25
CA ALA A 2 17.66 18.14 -4.46
C ALA A 2 17.04 16.79 -4.85
N GLY A 3 15.85 16.45 -4.32
CA GLY A 3 15.13 15.21 -4.68
C GLY A 3 14.70 15.20 -6.15
N ALA A 4 14.42 14.02 -6.70
CA ALA A 4 14.04 13.83 -8.11
C ALA A 4 12.85 14.70 -8.56
N LEU A 5 11.91 14.97 -7.67
CA LEU A 5 10.73 15.79 -7.93
C LEU A 5 10.79 17.19 -7.29
N SER A 6 11.97 17.67 -6.86
CA SER A 6 12.13 18.93 -6.10
C SER A 6 11.67 20.20 -6.84
N ARG A 7 11.50 20.13 -8.14
CA ARG A 7 10.99 21.24 -8.97
C ARG A 7 9.46 21.32 -9.02
N PHE A 8 8.76 20.34 -8.47
CA PHE A 8 7.31 20.22 -8.57
C PHE A 8 6.61 20.55 -7.26
N ARG A 9 5.47 21.21 -7.38
CA ARG A 9 4.55 21.48 -6.28
C ARG A 9 3.26 20.70 -6.44
N VAL A 10 2.85 20.04 -5.37
CA VAL A 10 1.63 19.25 -5.26
C VAL A 10 0.67 19.91 -4.29
N LEU A 11 -0.54 20.20 -4.74
CA LEU A 11 -1.66 20.62 -3.92
C LEU A 11 -2.49 19.40 -3.55
N ASP A 12 -2.46 19.01 -2.27
CA ASP A 12 -3.11 17.82 -1.76
C ASP A 12 -4.41 18.17 -1.02
N LEU A 13 -5.55 17.96 -1.68
CA LEU A 13 -6.88 18.11 -1.10
C LEU A 13 -7.44 16.76 -0.61
N SER A 14 -6.66 15.68 -0.73
CA SER A 14 -7.11 14.33 -0.40
C SER A 14 -7.13 14.08 1.11
N ARG A 15 -7.91 13.08 1.52
CA ARG A 15 -8.08 12.65 2.91
C ARG A 15 -7.94 11.15 3.04
N VAL A 16 -7.83 10.67 4.24
CA VAL A 16 -7.78 9.28 4.66
C VAL A 16 -6.48 8.61 4.25
N LEU A 17 -6.42 7.81 3.17
CA LEU A 17 -5.22 7.03 2.89
C LEU A 17 -4.77 7.00 1.42
N ALA A 18 -5.62 6.69 0.45
CA ALA A 18 -5.20 6.50 -0.95
C ALA A 18 -4.48 7.75 -1.52
N GLY A 19 -5.12 8.91 -1.46
CA GLY A 19 -4.52 10.18 -1.87
C GLY A 19 -3.34 10.60 -0.98
N PRO A 20 -3.49 10.59 0.36
CA PRO A 20 -2.38 10.93 1.26
C PRO A 20 -1.15 10.04 1.09
N SER A 21 -1.28 8.73 0.85
CA SER A 21 -0.13 7.86 0.59
C SER A 21 0.55 8.19 -0.75
N CYS A 22 -0.24 8.51 -1.79
CA CYS A 22 0.28 9.01 -3.06
C CYS A 22 1.13 10.26 -2.86
N THR A 23 0.56 11.28 -2.23
CA THR A 23 1.24 12.58 -2.04
C THR A 23 2.41 12.49 -1.06
N GLN A 24 2.39 11.55 -0.11
CA GLN A 24 3.55 11.23 0.73
C GLN A 24 4.73 10.67 -0.09
N VAL A 25 4.48 9.75 -1.04
CA VAL A 25 5.53 9.23 -1.91
C VAL A 25 6.11 10.33 -2.80
N LEU A 26 5.26 11.25 -3.31
CA LEU A 26 5.74 12.41 -4.06
C LEU A 26 6.61 13.35 -3.19
N ALA A 27 6.24 13.54 -1.92
CA ALA A 27 7.05 14.29 -0.95
C ALA A 27 8.39 13.60 -0.66
N ASP A 28 8.39 12.29 -0.45
CA ASP A 28 9.63 11.50 -0.26
C ASP A 28 10.58 11.68 -1.46
N LEU A 29 10.05 11.78 -2.68
CA LEU A 29 10.82 12.04 -3.89
C LEU A 29 11.23 13.51 -4.06
N GLY A 30 10.87 14.38 -3.10
CA GLY A 30 11.32 15.76 -3.02
C GLY A 30 10.33 16.81 -3.51
N ALA A 31 9.11 16.45 -3.94
CA ALA A 31 8.10 17.44 -4.29
C ALA A 31 7.68 18.25 -3.07
N GLU A 32 7.41 19.56 -3.27
CA GLU A 32 6.75 20.40 -2.26
C GLU A 32 5.26 20.01 -2.22
N VAL A 33 4.81 19.42 -1.12
CA VAL A 33 3.41 19.03 -0.93
C VAL A 33 2.73 19.96 0.06
N ILE A 34 1.67 20.64 -0.39
CA ILE A 34 0.79 21.49 0.42
C ILE A 34 -0.52 20.73 0.62
N LYS A 35 -0.74 20.22 1.83
CA LYS A 35 -1.98 19.54 2.22
C LYS A 35 -2.99 20.54 2.75
N ILE A 36 -4.18 20.52 2.18
CA ILE A 36 -5.31 21.33 2.63
C ILE A 36 -6.17 20.52 3.58
N GLU A 37 -6.36 21.05 4.76
CA GLU A 37 -7.17 20.40 5.81
C GLU A 37 -8.35 21.29 6.21
N ARG A 38 -9.40 20.65 6.74
CA ARG A 38 -10.57 21.37 7.25
C ARG A 38 -10.20 22.09 8.56
N PRO A 39 -10.60 23.36 8.74
CA PRO A 39 -10.42 24.05 10.01
C PRO A 39 -11.04 23.28 11.18
N GLY A 40 -10.34 23.23 12.30
CA GLY A 40 -10.76 22.61 13.56
C GLY A 40 -10.62 21.09 13.62
N THR A 41 -10.96 20.35 12.56
CA THR A 41 -10.95 18.87 12.56
C THR A 41 -9.80 18.25 11.78
N GLY A 42 -9.28 18.94 10.78
CA GLY A 42 -8.24 18.42 9.91
C GLY A 42 -8.71 17.25 9.03
N ASP A 43 -7.77 16.37 8.71
CA ASP A 43 -8.04 15.08 8.08
C ASP A 43 -8.74 14.14 9.07
N ASP A 44 -9.71 13.37 8.60
CA ASP A 44 -10.50 12.44 9.44
C ASP A 44 -9.59 11.47 10.22
N THR A 45 -8.45 11.10 9.66
CA THR A 45 -7.49 10.17 10.28
C THR A 45 -6.77 10.74 11.51
N ARG A 46 -6.83 12.04 11.75
CA ARG A 46 -6.33 12.63 13.01
C ARG A 46 -7.11 12.12 14.22
N GLY A 47 -8.40 11.82 14.03
CA GLY A 47 -9.27 11.23 15.06
C GLY A 47 -9.24 9.69 15.12
N TRP A 48 -8.47 9.02 14.25
CA TRP A 48 -8.47 7.54 14.18
C TRP A 48 -7.41 6.92 15.12
N GLY A 49 -7.46 7.27 16.35
CA GLY A 49 -6.76 6.66 17.48
C GLY A 49 -7.74 6.06 18.51
N PRO A 50 -7.27 5.34 19.54
CA PRO A 50 -5.86 5.02 19.79
C PRO A 50 -5.27 4.04 18.76
N PRO A 51 -3.91 3.99 18.61
CA PRO A 51 -2.92 4.70 19.41
C PRO A 51 -2.67 6.13 18.94
N TYR A 52 -2.28 6.98 19.89
CA TYR A 52 -1.75 8.32 19.65
C TYR A 52 -0.26 8.36 19.97
N LEU A 53 0.46 9.27 19.30
CA LEU A 53 1.86 9.53 19.62
C LEU A 53 1.96 9.98 21.09
N LYS A 54 2.93 9.43 21.83
CA LYS A 54 3.18 9.80 23.21
C LYS A 54 4.08 11.03 23.31
N ALA A 55 3.69 11.96 24.16
CA ALA A 55 4.54 13.08 24.57
C ALA A 55 5.67 12.61 25.51
N ALA A 56 6.59 13.51 25.84
CA ALA A 56 7.71 13.20 26.72
C ALA A 56 7.30 12.75 28.13
N ASP A 57 6.11 13.15 28.58
CA ASP A 57 5.52 12.76 29.89
C ASP A 57 4.59 11.52 29.80
N ASP A 58 4.65 10.76 28.71
CA ASP A 58 3.82 9.60 28.39
C ASP A 58 2.32 9.88 28.19
N SER A 59 1.88 11.13 28.20
CA SER A 59 0.51 11.48 27.85
C SER A 59 0.25 11.29 26.35
N ASP A 60 -1.01 11.07 25.98
CA ASP A 60 -1.40 11.02 24.57
C ASP A 60 -1.38 12.44 23.96
N THR A 61 -0.77 12.55 22.78
CA THR A 61 -0.91 13.76 21.95
C THR A 61 -2.18 13.68 21.10
N SER A 62 -2.45 14.71 20.29
CA SER A 62 -3.53 14.67 19.27
C SER A 62 -3.11 14.00 17.96
N GLU A 63 -1.91 13.41 17.87
CA GLU A 63 -1.37 12.85 16.63
C GLU A 63 -1.62 11.34 16.57
N ALA A 64 -2.66 10.95 15.82
CA ALA A 64 -3.00 9.54 15.63
C ALA A 64 -1.98 8.83 14.75
N GLY A 65 -1.62 7.60 15.10
CA GLY A 65 -0.68 6.77 14.32
C GLY A 65 -1.12 6.60 12.86
N TYR A 66 -2.43 6.53 12.60
CA TYR A 66 -2.96 6.43 11.24
C TYR A 66 -2.62 7.67 10.40
N TYR A 67 -2.83 8.86 10.95
CA TYR A 67 -2.49 10.11 10.28
C TYR A 67 -0.99 10.22 9.98
N LEU A 68 -0.16 9.89 10.95
CA LEU A 68 1.31 9.93 10.84
C LEU A 68 1.86 8.95 9.78
N SER A 69 1.14 7.85 9.51
CA SER A 69 1.57 6.83 8.54
C SER A 69 1.55 7.32 7.09
N ALA A 70 0.75 8.34 6.74
CA ALA A 70 0.50 8.75 5.35
C ALA A 70 0.76 10.24 5.06
N ASN A 71 1.30 11.02 6.03
CA ASN A 71 1.38 12.47 5.86
C ASN A 71 2.77 13.09 6.13
N ARG A 72 3.82 12.28 6.25
CA ARG A 72 5.18 12.83 6.37
C ARG A 72 5.59 13.62 5.14
N GLY A 73 6.46 14.60 5.32
CA GLY A 73 7.01 15.41 4.21
C GLY A 73 6.05 16.45 3.65
N LYS A 74 4.86 16.67 4.25
CA LYS A 74 3.86 17.62 3.77
C LYS A 74 3.79 18.87 4.66
N ARG A 75 3.41 19.99 4.06
CA ARG A 75 3.05 21.23 4.77
C ARG A 75 1.53 21.32 4.83
N SER A 76 0.96 21.36 6.04
CA SER A 76 -0.49 21.48 6.21
C SER A 76 -0.93 22.93 6.33
N VAL A 77 -2.07 23.23 5.70
CA VAL A 77 -2.76 24.53 5.78
C VAL A 77 -4.24 24.27 5.98
N CYS A 78 -4.82 24.93 6.98
CA CYS A 78 -6.27 24.87 7.24
C CYS A 78 -7.02 25.87 6.36
N ILE A 79 -7.90 25.37 5.48
CA ILE A 79 -8.72 26.18 4.58
C ILE A 79 -10.12 25.60 4.50
N ASP A 80 -11.14 26.42 4.76
CA ASP A 80 -12.53 26.05 4.51
C ASP A 80 -12.87 26.22 3.02
N ILE A 81 -12.89 25.12 2.29
CA ILE A 81 -13.24 25.10 0.86
C ILE A 81 -14.74 25.38 0.60
N SER A 82 -15.59 25.38 1.63
CA SER A 82 -16.99 25.76 1.48
C SER A 82 -17.17 27.28 1.45
N HIS A 83 -16.22 28.04 1.97
CA HIS A 83 -16.24 29.50 2.00
C HIS A 83 -15.63 30.11 0.71
N PRO A 84 -16.22 31.16 0.11
CA PRO A 84 -15.72 31.77 -1.12
C PRO A 84 -14.25 32.23 -1.06
N SER A 85 -13.81 32.77 0.08
CA SER A 85 -12.40 33.16 0.27
C SER A 85 -11.47 31.94 0.26
N GLY A 86 -11.88 30.82 0.88
CA GLY A 86 -11.11 29.58 0.85
C GLY A 86 -10.98 29.03 -0.59
N GLN A 87 -12.08 29.07 -1.36
CA GLN A 87 -12.05 28.68 -2.78
C GLN A 87 -11.09 29.56 -3.60
N SER A 88 -11.05 30.88 -3.33
CA SER A 88 -10.09 31.77 -3.98
C SER A 88 -8.66 31.38 -3.67
N VAL A 89 -8.33 31.13 -2.41
CA VAL A 89 -6.99 30.70 -2.00
C VAL A 89 -6.59 29.38 -2.66
N ILE A 90 -7.51 28.41 -2.74
CA ILE A 90 -7.22 27.14 -3.44
C ILE A 90 -6.96 27.36 -4.93
N ARG A 91 -7.73 28.23 -5.61
CA ARG A 91 -7.46 28.59 -7.02
C ARG A 91 -6.08 29.24 -7.20
N ASP A 92 -5.70 30.15 -6.30
CA ASP A 92 -4.39 30.80 -6.33
C ASP A 92 -3.24 29.81 -6.09
N LEU A 93 -3.44 28.82 -5.21
CA LEU A 93 -2.50 27.72 -5.00
C LEU A 93 -2.42 26.82 -6.22
N ALA A 94 -3.55 26.47 -6.84
CA ALA A 94 -3.60 25.63 -8.04
C ALA A 94 -2.90 26.28 -9.24
N LEU A 95 -2.97 27.62 -9.38
CA LEU A 95 -2.21 28.38 -10.39
C LEU A 95 -0.69 28.19 -10.27
N LYS A 96 -0.21 27.96 -9.06
CA LYS A 96 1.22 27.81 -8.73
C LYS A 96 1.65 26.37 -8.52
N SER A 97 0.74 25.42 -8.72
CA SER A 97 0.97 23.98 -8.51
C SER A 97 1.07 23.25 -9.85
N ASP A 98 1.88 22.19 -9.84
CA ASP A 98 2.04 21.29 -10.98
C ASP A 98 1.00 20.18 -10.98
N VAL A 99 0.65 19.72 -9.78
CA VAL A 99 -0.25 18.60 -9.54
C VAL A 99 -1.28 18.98 -8.49
N LEU A 100 -2.53 18.58 -8.69
CA LEU A 100 -3.55 18.56 -7.65
C LEU A 100 -4.05 17.13 -7.47
N VAL A 101 -4.15 16.70 -6.22
CA VAL A 101 -4.69 15.37 -5.85
C VAL A 101 -5.90 15.57 -4.93
N GLU A 102 -7.00 14.90 -5.26
CA GLU A 102 -8.23 14.95 -4.44
C GLU A 102 -8.93 13.58 -4.42
N ASN A 103 -9.78 13.35 -3.43
CA ASN A 103 -10.61 12.14 -3.31
C ASN A 103 -12.02 12.43 -2.79
N PHE A 104 -12.61 13.51 -3.30
CA PHE A 104 -14.00 13.84 -3.03
C PHE A 104 -14.95 12.94 -3.85
N LYS A 105 -16.23 12.96 -3.49
CA LYS A 105 -17.27 12.31 -4.31
C LYS A 105 -17.29 12.91 -5.70
N VAL A 106 -17.61 12.10 -6.71
CA VAL A 106 -17.76 12.54 -8.11
C VAL A 106 -18.59 13.82 -8.17
N GLY A 107 -18.04 14.84 -8.84
CA GLY A 107 -18.66 16.17 -8.97
C GLY A 107 -18.70 17.01 -7.68
N GLY A 108 -18.18 16.52 -6.55
CA GLY A 108 -18.26 17.20 -5.25
C GLY A 108 -17.55 18.55 -5.21
N LEU A 109 -16.49 18.72 -5.98
CA LEU A 109 -15.73 19.99 -6.08
C LEU A 109 -16.27 20.97 -7.13
N LYS A 110 -17.15 20.50 -8.03
CA LYS A 110 -17.72 21.34 -9.12
C LYS A 110 -18.47 22.58 -8.59
N LYS A 111 -19.25 22.40 -7.52
CA LYS A 111 -19.99 23.50 -6.89
C LYS A 111 -19.11 24.58 -6.28
N TYR A 112 -17.83 24.28 -6.07
CA TYR A 112 -16.83 25.22 -5.54
C TYR A 112 -15.93 25.82 -6.64
N GLY A 113 -16.08 25.36 -7.90
CA GLY A 113 -15.19 25.72 -9.01
C GLY A 113 -13.75 25.25 -8.78
N LEU A 114 -13.60 24.08 -8.12
CA LEU A 114 -12.32 23.45 -7.81
C LEU A 114 -12.15 22.10 -8.52
N ASP A 115 -13.04 21.79 -9.47
CA ASP A 115 -12.97 20.65 -10.37
C ASP A 115 -11.95 20.88 -11.49
N TYR A 116 -11.60 19.84 -12.22
CA TYR A 116 -10.62 19.92 -13.31
C TYR A 116 -11.02 20.91 -14.39
N GLU A 117 -12.28 20.93 -14.84
CA GLU A 117 -12.75 21.85 -15.89
C GLU A 117 -12.56 23.31 -15.49
N SER A 118 -12.77 23.63 -14.22
CA SER A 118 -12.61 25.00 -13.69
C SER A 118 -11.15 25.38 -13.53
N LEU A 119 -10.32 24.47 -12.99
CA LEU A 119 -8.92 24.78 -12.68
C LEU A 119 -8.01 24.69 -13.91
N SER A 120 -8.30 23.83 -14.88
CA SER A 120 -7.53 23.74 -16.13
C SER A 120 -7.64 25.01 -17.00
N ARG A 121 -8.74 25.77 -16.86
CA ARG A 121 -8.88 27.08 -17.56
C ARG A 121 -7.93 28.14 -17.03
N VAL A 122 -7.53 28.06 -15.77
CA VAL A 122 -6.61 29.01 -15.14
C VAL A 122 -5.17 28.50 -15.12
N ASN A 123 -4.98 27.16 -15.17
CA ASN A 123 -3.67 26.52 -15.28
C ASN A 123 -3.74 25.34 -16.25
N GLU A 124 -3.49 25.60 -17.54
CA GLU A 124 -3.49 24.57 -18.59
C GLU A 124 -2.43 23.47 -18.39
N ARG A 125 -1.46 23.73 -17.53
CA ARG A 125 -0.37 22.78 -17.21
C ARG A 125 -0.67 21.90 -15.99
N LEU A 126 -1.80 22.13 -15.32
CA LEU A 126 -2.17 21.41 -14.11
C LEU A 126 -2.46 19.93 -14.43
N ILE A 127 -1.79 19.05 -13.71
CA ILE A 127 -2.15 17.62 -13.66
C ILE A 127 -3.11 17.46 -12.50
N TYR A 128 -4.31 16.98 -12.79
CA TYR A 128 -5.38 16.82 -11.81
C TYR A 128 -5.68 15.33 -11.61
N CYS A 129 -5.37 14.78 -10.45
CA CYS A 129 -5.62 13.39 -10.10
C CYS A 129 -6.80 13.29 -9.14
N SER A 130 -7.89 12.70 -9.62
CA SER A 130 -9.09 12.43 -8.82
C SER A 130 -9.15 10.94 -8.48
N ILE A 131 -9.23 10.64 -7.19
CA ILE A 131 -9.25 9.25 -6.69
C ILE A 131 -10.65 8.98 -6.12
N THR A 132 -11.35 7.98 -6.68
CA THR A 132 -12.70 7.60 -6.26
C THR A 132 -12.81 6.10 -6.04
N GLY A 133 -13.93 5.64 -5.50
CA GLY A 133 -14.16 4.20 -5.30
C GLY A 133 -14.33 3.43 -6.60
N PHE A 134 -15.09 4.00 -7.55
CA PHE A 134 -15.58 3.28 -8.74
C PHE A 134 -15.30 4.01 -10.07
N GLY A 135 -14.51 5.09 -10.07
CA GLY A 135 -14.28 5.93 -11.25
C GLY A 135 -15.27 7.09 -11.37
N GLN A 136 -15.03 7.95 -12.36
CA GLN A 136 -15.80 9.18 -12.56
C GLN A 136 -17.09 8.95 -13.36
N ASP A 137 -17.18 7.83 -14.03
CA ASP A 137 -18.34 7.43 -14.86
C ASP A 137 -18.79 5.99 -14.55
N GLY A 138 -19.74 5.48 -15.35
CA GLY A 138 -20.26 4.14 -15.17
C GLY A 138 -21.38 4.04 -14.11
N PRO A 139 -21.97 2.83 -13.97
CA PRO A 139 -23.19 2.63 -13.16
C PRO A 139 -22.98 2.85 -11.67
N ASP A 140 -21.76 2.68 -11.17
CA ASP A 140 -21.41 2.75 -9.75
C ASP A 140 -20.69 4.04 -9.36
N SER A 141 -20.45 4.98 -10.27
CA SER A 141 -19.66 6.19 -10.02
C SER A 141 -20.15 7.05 -8.84
N ALA A 142 -21.46 7.04 -8.57
CA ALA A 142 -22.05 7.79 -7.45
C ALA A 142 -21.88 7.08 -6.08
N ARG A 143 -21.44 5.82 -6.06
CA ARG A 143 -21.29 5.04 -4.83
C ARG A 143 -20.04 5.49 -4.05
N PRO A 144 -20.12 5.56 -2.70
CA PRO A 144 -18.92 5.74 -1.88
C PRO A 144 -18.06 4.47 -1.97
N GLY A 145 -16.74 4.65 -2.06
CA GLY A 145 -15.78 3.55 -2.03
C GLY A 145 -14.80 3.73 -0.87
N TYR A 146 -14.75 2.73 0.02
CA TYR A 146 -13.72 2.59 1.04
C TYR A 146 -12.98 1.28 0.79
N ASP A 147 -11.72 1.23 1.18
CA ASP A 147 -10.83 0.07 1.01
C ASP A 147 -11.51 -1.27 1.28
N PHE A 148 -12.11 -1.43 2.46
CA PHE A 148 -12.71 -2.70 2.86
C PHE A 148 -13.87 -3.14 1.93
N MET A 149 -14.71 -2.19 1.50
CA MET A 149 -15.78 -2.47 0.53
C MET A 149 -15.20 -2.87 -0.82
N ILE A 150 -14.13 -2.20 -1.25
CA ILE A 150 -13.47 -2.49 -2.53
C ILE A 150 -12.75 -3.83 -2.49
N GLN A 151 -12.12 -4.22 -1.39
CA GLN A 151 -11.56 -5.57 -1.23
C GLN A 151 -12.64 -6.66 -1.41
N GLY A 152 -13.85 -6.43 -0.88
CA GLY A 152 -14.99 -7.33 -1.07
C GLY A 152 -15.53 -7.31 -2.51
N THR A 153 -15.90 -6.12 -3.00
CA THR A 153 -16.51 -5.94 -4.32
C THR A 153 -15.56 -6.29 -5.46
N GLY A 154 -14.26 -5.97 -5.30
CA GLY A 154 -13.22 -6.23 -6.29
C GLY A 154 -12.62 -7.64 -6.24
N GLY A 155 -13.24 -8.59 -5.55
CA GLY A 155 -12.91 -10.01 -5.61
C GLY A 155 -11.75 -10.48 -4.72
N LEU A 156 -10.96 -9.59 -4.11
CA LEU A 156 -9.79 -9.99 -3.30
C LEU A 156 -10.19 -10.88 -2.12
N MET A 157 -11.29 -10.56 -1.44
CA MET A 157 -11.76 -11.35 -0.30
C MET A 157 -12.24 -12.74 -0.69
N SER A 158 -12.66 -12.97 -1.94
CA SER A 158 -13.08 -14.28 -2.42
C SER A 158 -11.94 -15.31 -2.48
N ILE A 159 -10.70 -14.81 -2.62
CA ILE A 159 -9.47 -15.62 -2.72
C ILE A 159 -8.57 -15.51 -1.48
N THR A 160 -8.94 -14.68 -0.50
CA THR A 160 -8.17 -14.46 0.74
C THR A 160 -8.90 -15.08 1.93
N GLY A 161 -8.19 -15.86 2.72
CA GLY A 161 -8.70 -16.57 3.89
C GLY A 161 -8.49 -18.07 3.81
N GLU A 162 -8.87 -18.77 4.87
CA GLU A 162 -8.76 -20.24 4.95
C GLU A 162 -9.70 -20.94 3.96
N ARG A 163 -9.29 -22.18 3.57
CA ARG A 163 -10.05 -23.05 2.65
C ARG A 163 -11.42 -23.38 3.23
N ASP A 164 -12.39 -23.54 2.36
CA ASP A 164 -13.71 -23.99 2.78
C ASP A 164 -13.64 -25.35 3.48
N GLY A 165 -14.34 -25.48 4.59
CA GLY A 165 -14.31 -26.66 5.45
C GLY A 165 -13.19 -26.67 6.51
N ALA A 166 -12.23 -25.77 6.46
CA ALA A 166 -11.21 -25.61 7.51
C ALA A 166 -11.73 -24.75 8.68
N ALA A 167 -11.10 -24.89 9.84
CA ALA A 167 -11.39 -24.01 10.98
C ALA A 167 -11.04 -22.56 10.62
N GLY A 168 -11.96 -21.62 10.87
CA GLY A 168 -11.79 -20.22 10.49
C GLY A 168 -12.03 -19.91 9.00
N ALA A 169 -12.61 -20.85 8.24
CA ALA A 169 -12.95 -20.66 6.83
C ALA A 169 -13.86 -19.44 6.62
N GLY A 170 -13.68 -18.79 5.48
CA GLY A 170 -14.49 -17.65 5.04
C GLY A 170 -13.67 -16.56 4.37
N PRO A 171 -14.33 -15.64 3.66
CA PRO A 171 -13.67 -14.49 3.04
C PRO A 171 -13.05 -13.58 4.10
N GLN A 172 -11.78 -13.21 3.91
CA GLN A 172 -11.06 -12.34 4.81
C GLN A 172 -10.47 -11.15 4.04
N LYS A 173 -10.44 -9.98 4.69
CA LYS A 173 -9.70 -8.84 4.15
C LYS A 173 -8.21 -8.98 4.48
N VAL A 174 -7.37 -8.32 3.70
CA VAL A 174 -5.96 -8.11 4.05
C VAL A 174 -5.87 -7.20 5.28
N GLY A 175 -4.87 -7.43 6.14
CA GLY A 175 -4.71 -6.71 7.42
C GLY A 175 -4.52 -5.20 7.28
N VAL A 176 -3.95 -4.74 6.17
CA VAL A 176 -3.80 -3.31 5.84
C VAL A 176 -4.86 -2.90 4.82
N ALA A 177 -5.07 -1.60 4.64
CA ALA A 177 -5.96 -1.04 3.61
C ALA A 177 -5.27 -1.10 2.23
N ILE A 178 -5.18 -2.32 1.68
CA ILE A 178 -4.34 -2.61 0.51
C ILE A 178 -4.88 -1.98 -0.78
N ALA A 179 -6.19 -1.86 -0.95
CA ALA A 179 -6.78 -1.21 -2.12
C ALA A 179 -6.42 0.29 -2.15
N ASP A 180 -6.47 0.97 -1.01
CA ASP A 180 -6.01 2.36 -0.88
C ASP A 180 -4.52 2.51 -1.20
N LEU A 181 -3.67 1.68 -0.61
CA LEU A 181 -2.21 1.76 -0.79
C LEU A 181 -1.80 1.51 -2.24
N VAL A 182 -2.37 0.49 -2.89
CA VAL A 182 -2.09 0.18 -4.30
C VAL A 182 -2.61 1.30 -5.21
N THR A 183 -3.80 1.85 -4.93
CA THR A 183 -4.32 3.01 -5.67
C THR A 183 -3.40 4.23 -5.51
N GLY A 184 -2.89 4.47 -4.31
CA GLY A 184 -1.89 5.51 -4.08
C GLY A 184 -0.64 5.33 -4.94
N LEU A 185 -0.11 4.11 -5.04
CA LEU A 185 1.06 3.80 -5.87
C LEU A 185 0.79 3.92 -7.38
N TYR A 186 -0.38 3.46 -7.86
CA TYR A 186 -0.78 3.68 -9.25
C TYR A 186 -0.96 5.17 -9.55
N SER A 187 -1.51 5.95 -8.60
CA SER A 187 -1.63 7.40 -8.74
C SER A 187 -0.27 8.08 -8.87
N VAL A 188 0.73 7.67 -8.09
CA VAL A 188 2.13 8.15 -8.26
C VAL A 188 2.63 7.89 -9.68
N SER A 189 2.45 6.67 -10.18
CA SER A 189 2.88 6.29 -11.52
C SER A 189 2.19 7.10 -12.61
N ALA A 190 0.86 7.29 -12.49
CA ALA A 190 0.08 8.08 -13.45
C ALA A 190 0.48 9.57 -13.42
N ILE A 191 0.70 10.14 -12.23
CA ILE A 191 1.16 11.53 -12.07
C ILE A 191 2.55 11.70 -12.70
N GLN A 192 3.49 10.79 -12.46
CA GLN A 192 4.82 10.86 -13.05
C GLN A 192 4.77 10.73 -14.58
N ALA A 193 3.95 9.83 -15.12
CA ALA A 193 3.73 9.71 -16.57
C ALA A 193 3.13 11.00 -17.16
N ALA A 194 2.16 11.62 -16.45
CA ALA A 194 1.57 12.89 -16.87
C ALA A 194 2.58 14.05 -16.82
N LEU A 195 3.46 14.08 -15.81
CA LEU A 195 4.55 15.06 -15.72
C LEU A 195 5.54 14.90 -16.89
N LEU A 196 5.93 13.68 -17.24
CA LEU A 196 6.79 13.41 -18.41
C LEU A 196 6.11 13.81 -19.71
N SER A 197 4.84 13.45 -19.92
CA SER A 197 4.07 13.85 -21.10
C SER A 197 3.98 15.36 -21.22
N ARG A 198 3.82 16.07 -20.10
CA ARG A 198 3.75 17.53 -20.05
C ARG A 198 5.04 18.23 -20.51
N GLU A 199 6.21 17.62 -20.32
CA GLU A 199 7.47 18.18 -20.82
C GLU A 199 7.48 18.30 -22.36
N VAL A 200 6.75 17.43 -23.05
CA VAL A 200 6.63 17.42 -24.52
C VAL A 200 5.42 18.22 -25.01
N THR A 201 4.26 18.00 -24.36
CA THR A 201 2.99 18.59 -24.80
C THR A 201 2.75 20.01 -24.29
N HIS A 202 3.47 20.39 -23.24
CA HIS A 202 3.27 21.61 -22.46
C HIS A 202 1.88 21.74 -21.80
N LYS A 203 1.08 20.68 -21.78
CA LYS A 203 -0.26 20.63 -21.22
C LYS A 203 -0.34 19.62 -20.08
N GLY A 204 -1.07 19.98 -19.03
CA GLY A 204 -1.51 19.04 -18.00
C GLY A 204 -2.62 18.12 -18.51
N GLN A 205 -3.13 17.27 -17.64
CA GLN A 205 -4.23 16.37 -17.96
C GLN A 205 -4.99 15.94 -16.71
N TYR A 206 -6.18 15.40 -16.94
CA TYR A 206 -6.98 14.77 -15.92
C TYR A 206 -6.58 13.30 -15.76
N ILE A 207 -6.52 12.83 -14.53
CA ILE A 207 -6.26 11.43 -14.17
C ILE A 207 -7.44 10.96 -13.33
N ASP A 208 -8.20 9.99 -13.86
CA ASP A 208 -9.25 9.28 -13.15
C ASP A 208 -8.68 8.00 -12.55
N MET A 209 -8.67 7.90 -11.22
CA MET A 209 -8.17 6.74 -10.49
C MET A 209 -9.30 6.12 -9.67
N ALA A 210 -9.68 4.88 -10.02
CA ALA A 210 -10.67 4.13 -9.27
C ALA A 210 -9.99 3.07 -8.38
N LEU A 211 -10.40 3.02 -7.10
CA LEU A 211 -9.96 1.95 -6.20
C LEU A 211 -10.32 0.56 -6.75
N LEU A 212 -11.49 0.45 -7.36
CA LEU A 212 -11.95 -0.81 -7.95
C LEU A 212 -11.05 -1.27 -9.08
N ASP A 213 -10.66 -0.38 -10.00
CA ASP A 213 -9.79 -0.72 -11.13
C ASP A 213 -8.42 -1.18 -10.67
N CYS A 214 -7.85 -0.47 -9.69
CA CYS A 214 -6.58 -0.84 -9.07
C CYS A 214 -6.67 -2.19 -8.35
N GLN A 215 -7.79 -2.44 -7.67
CA GLN A 215 -8.05 -3.72 -7.01
C GLN A 215 -8.16 -4.88 -8.02
N VAL A 216 -8.88 -4.69 -9.13
CA VAL A 216 -9.01 -5.69 -10.19
C VAL A 216 -7.65 -5.96 -10.84
N ALA A 217 -6.86 -4.93 -11.13
CA ALA A 217 -5.50 -5.09 -11.65
C ALA A 217 -4.60 -5.90 -10.69
N MET A 218 -4.81 -5.76 -9.38
CA MET A 218 -4.05 -6.47 -8.35
C MET A 218 -4.41 -7.95 -8.23
N LEU A 219 -5.52 -8.43 -8.79
CA LEU A 219 -5.86 -9.86 -8.81
C LEU A 219 -4.86 -10.70 -9.63
N ALA A 220 -4.09 -10.07 -10.51
CA ALA A 220 -2.94 -10.64 -11.21
C ALA A 220 -3.21 -12.05 -11.80
N ASN A 221 -2.40 -13.05 -11.38
CA ASN A 221 -2.52 -14.43 -11.86
C ASN A 221 -3.85 -15.09 -11.52
N GLN A 222 -4.54 -14.70 -10.45
CA GLN A 222 -5.84 -15.27 -10.08
C GLN A 222 -6.93 -14.87 -11.10
N ALA A 223 -6.93 -13.61 -11.53
CA ALA A 223 -7.83 -13.16 -12.60
C ALA A 223 -7.51 -13.89 -13.92
N MET A 224 -6.22 -14.00 -14.26
CA MET A 224 -5.80 -14.72 -15.48
C MET A 224 -6.16 -16.20 -15.42
N ASN A 225 -5.96 -16.87 -14.28
CA ASN A 225 -6.36 -18.25 -14.11
C ASN A 225 -7.88 -18.42 -14.37
N CYS A 226 -8.70 -17.56 -13.78
CA CYS A 226 -10.15 -17.57 -14.00
C CYS A 226 -10.53 -17.40 -15.48
N MET A 227 -9.94 -16.40 -16.15
CA MET A 227 -10.26 -16.12 -17.57
C MET A 227 -9.79 -17.21 -18.54
N ILE A 228 -8.74 -17.98 -18.19
CA ILE A 228 -8.19 -19.04 -19.05
C ILE A 228 -8.89 -20.38 -18.83
N SER A 229 -9.22 -20.71 -17.57
CA SER A 229 -9.77 -22.01 -17.22
C SER A 229 -11.30 -22.04 -17.16
N ASP A 230 -11.96 -20.89 -17.17
CA ASP A 230 -13.38 -20.73 -16.84
C ASP A 230 -13.76 -21.24 -15.43
N GLU A 231 -12.76 -21.46 -14.57
CA GLU A 231 -12.95 -21.90 -13.19
C GLU A 231 -12.85 -20.71 -12.24
N VAL A 232 -13.78 -20.62 -11.30
CA VAL A 232 -13.76 -19.57 -10.27
C VAL A 232 -12.68 -19.89 -9.23
N PRO A 233 -11.67 -19.02 -9.03
CA PRO A 233 -10.65 -19.24 -8.00
C PRO A 233 -11.26 -19.32 -6.61
N ILE A 234 -10.75 -20.25 -5.81
CA ILE A 234 -11.17 -20.47 -4.43
C ILE A 234 -10.06 -20.03 -3.46
N ARG A 235 -10.41 -19.89 -2.18
CA ARG A 235 -9.43 -19.63 -1.13
C ARG A 235 -8.48 -20.82 -0.97
N ALA A 236 -7.19 -20.55 -1.06
CA ALA A 236 -6.14 -21.57 -0.92
C ALA A 236 -5.49 -21.59 0.48
N GLY A 237 -6.00 -20.79 1.42
CA GLY A 237 -5.30 -20.54 2.69
C GLY A 237 -3.94 -19.90 2.44
N ASN A 238 -2.92 -20.43 3.07
CA ASN A 238 -1.54 -19.97 2.90
C ASN A 238 -0.78 -20.63 1.75
N ALA A 239 -1.47 -21.31 0.82
CA ALA A 239 -0.81 -22.03 -0.28
C ALA A 239 -0.89 -21.27 -1.61
N HIS A 240 0.19 -21.32 -2.39
CA HIS A 240 0.19 -20.80 -3.75
C HIS A 240 -0.64 -21.69 -4.69
N VAL A 241 -1.41 -21.07 -5.59
CA VAL A 241 -2.33 -21.83 -6.47
C VAL A 241 -1.61 -22.52 -7.64
N ASN A 242 -0.54 -21.92 -8.17
CA ASN A 242 0.16 -22.41 -9.38
C ASN A 242 1.53 -23.05 -9.10
N VAL A 243 2.01 -23.04 -7.85
CA VAL A 243 3.32 -23.58 -7.46
C VAL A 243 3.19 -24.44 -6.22
N VAL A 244 3.77 -25.65 -6.23
CA VAL A 244 3.68 -26.62 -5.13
C VAL A 244 5.03 -27.33 -4.92
N PRO A 245 5.51 -27.43 -3.66
CA PRO A 245 5.00 -26.76 -2.45
C PRO A 245 5.47 -25.30 -2.37
N TYR A 246 4.56 -24.43 -2.05
CA TYR A 246 4.83 -23.02 -1.79
C TYR A 246 3.76 -22.53 -0.79
N GLN A 247 4.03 -22.68 0.51
CA GLN A 247 3.05 -22.40 1.56
C GLN A 247 3.69 -22.29 2.94
N VAL A 248 2.85 -21.97 3.93
CA VAL A 248 3.19 -22.13 5.34
C VAL A 248 3.05 -23.60 5.73
N PHE A 249 4.03 -24.10 6.45
CA PHE A 249 4.01 -25.42 7.09
C PHE A 249 4.06 -25.28 8.61
N GLU A 250 3.38 -26.15 9.33
CA GLU A 250 3.55 -26.33 10.77
C GLU A 250 4.84 -27.12 11.02
N SER A 251 5.76 -26.59 11.80
CA SER A 251 6.94 -27.26 12.34
C SER A 251 6.64 -27.84 13.72
N SER A 252 7.62 -28.47 14.37
CA SER A 252 7.42 -29.02 15.72
C SER A 252 7.25 -27.94 16.81
N ASP A 253 7.65 -26.69 16.53
CA ASP A 253 7.73 -25.56 17.49
C ASP A 253 7.04 -24.29 16.98
N GLY A 254 6.39 -24.31 15.81
CA GLY A 254 5.71 -23.15 15.25
C GLY A 254 5.37 -23.29 13.77
N HIS A 255 5.72 -22.28 12.97
CA HIS A 255 5.42 -22.26 11.55
C HIS A 255 6.61 -21.76 10.75
N ILE A 256 6.78 -22.29 9.56
CA ILE A 256 7.79 -21.89 8.58
C ILE A 256 7.20 -21.78 7.18
N ILE A 257 7.60 -20.78 6.42
CA ILE A 257 7.29 -20.69 4.99
C ILE A 257 8.36 -21.47 4.23
N ILE A 258 7.95 -22.39 3.36
CA ILE A 258 8.85 -23.07 2.40
C ILE A 258 8.32 -22.75 1.01
N ALA A 259 9.20 -22.18 0.15
CA ALA A 259 8.84 -21.66 -1.16
C ALA A 259 9.67 -22.33 -2.26
N ILE A 260 9.21 -23.46 -2.78
CA ILE A 260 9.89 -24.22 -3.82
C ILE A 260 9.39 -23.78 -5.19
N GLY A 261 10.22 -23.01 -5.90
CA GLY A 261 9.85 -22.38 -7.17
C GLY A 261 10.11 -23.19 -8.44
N ASN A 262 10.88 -24.30 -8.36
CA ASN A 262 11.23 -25.12 -9.51
C ASN A 262 11.53 -26.59 -9.12
N ASP A 263 11.66 -27.46 -10.13
CA ASP A 263 11.80 -28.91 -9.93
C ASP A 263 13.14 -29.26 -9.28
N THR A 264 14.22 -28.58 -9.60
CA THR A 264 15.53 -28.81 -8.95
C THR A 264 15.51 -28.46 -7.45
N GLN A 265 14.80 -27.41 -7.06
CA GLN A 265 14.61 -27.09 -5.63
C GLN A 265 13.76 -28.16 -4.94
N PHE A 266 12.78 -28.74 -5.63
CA PHE A 266 11.97 -29.83 -5.09
C PHE A 266 12.81 -31.10 -4.87
N GLU A 267 13.67 -31.48 -5.82
CA GLU A 267 14.61 -32.59 -5.68
C GLU A 267 15.50 -32.39 -4.43
N ARG A 268 16.14 -31.23 -4.31
CA ARG A 268 17.00 -30.92 -3.14
C ARG A 268 16.22 -30.95 -1.83
N PHE A 269 14.99 -30.46 -1.84
CA PHE A 269 14.13 -30.52 -0.66
C PHE A 269 13.80 -31.95 -0.27
N CYS A 270 13.46 -32.84 -1.22
CA CYS A 270 13.18 -34.23 -0.96
C CYS A 270 14.42 -34.99 -0.43
N GLU A 271 15.61 -34.67 -0.96
CA GLU A 271 16.87 -35.24 -0.44
C GLU A 271 17.12 -34.80 1.01
N LEU A 272 17.02 -33.49 1.27
CA LEU A 272 17.14 -32.88 2.60
C LEU A 272 16.12 -33.46 3.60
N ALA A 273 14.90 -33.67 3.16
CA ALA A 273 13.80 -34.16 3.96
C ALA A 273 13.87 -35.71 4.17
N GLY A 274 14.82 -36.40 3.52
CA GLY A 274 14.99 -37.85 3.62
C GLY A 274 13.94 -38.66 2.84
N VAL A 275 13.34 -38.08 1.81
CA VAL A 275 12.28 -38.70 0.98
C VAL A 275 12.55 -38.49 -0.53
N PRO A 276 13.75 -38.87 -1.02
CA PRO A 276 14.13 -38.64 -2.42
C PRO A 276 13.22 -39.36 -3.43
N GLU A 277 12.48 -40.38 -3.00
CA GLU A 277 11.49 -41.10 -3.80
C GLU A 277 10.34 -40.20 -4.25
N LEU A 278 9.96 -39.18 -3.48
CA LEU A 278 8.92 -38.23 -3.87
C LEU A 278 9.31 -37.44 -5.12
N ALA A 279 10.58 -37.03 -5.23
CA ALA A 279 11.07 -36.31 -6.40
C ALA A 279 11.11 -37.21 -7.66
N ARG A 280 11.24 -38.51 -7.49
CA ARG A 280 11.28 -39.48 -8.60
C ARG A 280 9.90 -40.01 -9.00
N ASP A 281 8.88 -39.75 -8.18
CA ASP A 281 7.50 -40.11 -8.51
C ASP A 281 7.02 -39.26 -9.70
N ALA A 282 6.54 -39.92 -10.77
CA ALA A 282 6.06 -39.23 -11.97
C ALA A 282 4.96 -38.20 -11.71
N ARG A 283 4.19 -38.38 -10.63
CA ARG A 283 3.16 -37.40 -10.22
C ARG A 283 3.74 -36.11 -9.67
N PHE A 284 4.98 -36.13 -9.13
CA PHE A 284 5.56 -35.02 -8.37
C PHE A 284 6.85 -34.46 -8.97
N SER A 285 7.43 -35.14 -9.97
CA SER A 285 8.70 -34.74 -10.59
C SER A 285 8.67 -33.38 -11.29
N THR A 286 7.49 -32.89 -11.70
CA THR A 286 7.32 -31.57 -12.30
C THR A 286 6.35 -30.70 -11.50
N ASN A 287 6.50 -29.37 -11.56
CA ASN A 287 5.55 -28.47 -10.89
C ASN A 287 4.10 -28.71 -11.36
N THR A 288 3.88 -28.91 -12.65
CA THR A 288 2.54 -29.23 -13.18
C THR A 288 1.97 -30.47 -12.52
N GLY A 289 2.75 -31.54 -12.41
CA GLY A 289 2.33 -32.76 -11.73
C GLY A 289 2.02 -32.53 -10.26
N ARG A 290 2.86 -31.77 -9.54
CA ARG A 290 2.64 -31.42 -8.13
C ARG A 290 1.38 -30.58 -7.94
N VAL A 291 1.09 -29.64 -8.83
CA VAL A 291 -0.16 -28.84 -8.80
C VAL A 291 -1.37 -29.75 -8.97
N GLN A 292 -1.34 -30.65 -9.94
CA GLN A 292 -2.45 -31.59 -10.22
C GLN A 292 -2.67 -32.61 -9.09
N HIS A 293 -1.61 -33.01 -8.41
CA HIS A 293 -1.65 -34.02 -7.36
C HIS A 293 -1.39 -33.47 -5.95
N ARG A 294 -1.65 -32.14 -5.75
CA ARG A 294 -1.37 -31.47 -4.47
C ARG A 294 -2.03 -32.14 -3.26
N THR A 295 -3.24 -32.64 -3.43
CA THR A 295 -3.99 -33.33 -2.38
C THR A 295 -3.33 -34.66 -1.89
N ALA A 296 -2.50 -35.26 -2.74
CA ALA A 296 -1.71 -36.43 -2.34
C ALA A 296 -0.35 -36.03 -1.77
N LEU A 297 0.27 -34.97 -2.29
CA LEU A 297 1.63 -34.58 -1.90
C LEU A 297 1.66 -33.79 -0.59
N LEU A 298 0.80 -32.78 -0.44
CA LEU A 298 0.90 -31.83 0.68
C LEU A 298 0.77 -32.47 2.06
N PRO A 299 -0.16 -33.43 2.32
CA PRO A 299 -0.25 -34.06 3.63
C PRO A 299 1.04 -34.80 4.01
N GLU A 300 1.73 -35.41 3.03
CA GLU A 300 3.01 -36.07 3.27
C GLU A 300 4.11 -35.07 3.65
N LEU A 301 4.20 -33.96 2.93
CA LEU A 301 5.16 -32.89 3.24
C LEU A 301 4.86 -32.24 4.60
N GLU A 302 3.60 -31.99 4.93
CA GLU A 302 3.17 -31.47 6.23
C GLU A 302 3.61 -32.39 7.37
N ARG A 303 3.42 -33.70 7.21
CA ARG A 303 3.87 -34.72 8.17
C ARG A 303 5.39 -34.70 8.36
N ILE A 304 6.15 -34.53 7.29
CA ILE A 304 7.62 -34.48 7.31
C ILE A 304 8.12 -33.20 7.97
N VAL A 305 7.59 -32.02 7.56
CA VAL A 305 8.04 -30.76 8.10
C VAL A 305 7.75 -30.65 9.60
N LYS A 306 6.65 -31.20 10.07
CA LYS A 306 6.26 -31.21 11.49
C LYS A 306 7.24 -32.00 12.41
N GLN A 307 8.15 -32.76 11.85
CA GLN A 307 9.08 -33.58 12.65
C GLN A 307 10.28 -32.81 13.21
N ARG A 308 10.56 -31.60 12.66
CA ARG A 308 11.72 -30.76 13.07
C ARG A 308 11.27 -29.37 13.46
N GLY A 309 12.10 -28.69 14.24
CA GLY A 309 11.90 -27.26 14.59
C GLY A 309 12.18 -26.29 13.44
N SER A 310 11.60 -25.11 13.54
CA SER A 310 11.74 -24.05 12.52
C SER A 310 13.20 -23.62 12.33
N GLU A 311 13.99 -23.51 13.40
CA GLU A 311 15.41 -23.15 13.31
C GLU A 311 16.26 -24.27 12.64
N GLU A 312 15.97 -25.55 12.92
CA GLU A 312 16.63 -26.67 12.27
C GLU A 312 16.34 -26.68 10.77
N TRP A 313 15.07 -26.51 10.40
CA TRP A 313 14.68 -26.37 8.98
C TRP A 313 15.36 -25.18 8.32
N ALA A 314 15.37 -24.02 8.97
CA ALA A 314 15.99 -22.81 8.45
C ALA A 314 17.46 -23.02 8.09
N ALA A 315 18.24 -23.62 9.02
CA ALA A 315 19.66 -23.88 8.82
C ALA A 315 19.93 -24.85 7.64
N GLU A 316 19.11 -25.87 7.51
CA GLU A 316 19.24 -26.84 6.42
C GLU A 316 18.77 -26.28 5.07
N LEU A 317 17.67 -25.54 5.04
CA LEU A 317 17.15 -24.89 3.82
C LEU A 317 18.14 -23.86 3.28
N ASP A 318 18.78 -23.06 4.16
CA ASP A 318 19.85 -22.11 3.77
C ASP A 318 21.04 -22.84 3.15
N ARG A 319 21.51 -23.93 3.77
CA ARG A 319 22.64 -24.72 3.27
C ARG A 319 22.37 -25.29 1.88
N HIS A 320 21.12 -25.65 1.58
CA HIS A 320 20.70 -26.20 0.30
C HIS A 320 20.14 -25.18 -0.68
N GLN A 321 20.20 -23.88 -0.32
CA GLN A 321 19.70 -22.76 -1.14
C GLN A 321 18.22 -22.93 -1.54
N ILE A 322 17.41 -23.38 -0.63
CA ILE A 322 15.95 -23.48 -0.79
C ILE A 322 15.32 -22.28 -0.12
N PRO A 323 14.49 -21.50 -0.83
CA PRO A 323 13.84 -20.33 -0.25
C PRO A 323 12.88 -20.70 0.90
N TRP A 324 13.05 -20.02 2.00
CA TRP A 324 12.23 -20.17 3.20
C TRP A 324 12.07 -18.82 3.91
N GLY A 325 11.19 -18.75 4.89
CA GLY A 325 11.07 -17.56 5.73
C GLY A 325 10.26 -17.80 7.01
N PRO A 326 10.56 -17.07 8.08
CA PRO A 326 9.73 -17.05 9.28
C PRO A 326 8.47 -16.20 9.05
N ILE A 327 7.47 -16.35 9.93
CA ILE A 327 6.34 -15.45 10.05
C ILE A 327 6.60 -14.54 11.24
N ASN A 328 7.12 -13.35 10.94
CA ASN A 328 7.46 -12.37 11.96
C ASN A 328 6.26 -11.50 12.35
N THR A 329 6.21 -11.09 13.61
CA THR A 329 5.37 -10.00 14.08
C THR A 329 5.93 -8.65 13.63
N ILE A 330 5.14 -7.58 13.67
CA ILE A 330 5.57 -6.25 13.20
C ILE A 330 6.76 -5.72 14.00
N ASP A 331 6.78 -5.93 15.32
CA ASP A 331 7.91 -5.55 16.18
C ASP A 331 9.18 -6.32 15.81
N GLN A 332 9.09 -7.62 15.54
CA GLN A 332 10.21 -8.43 15.08
C GLN A 332 10.75 -7.93 13.73
N VAL A 333 9.86 -7.59 12.77
CA VAL A 333 10.26 -7.03 11.47
C VAL A 333 11.05 -5.72 11.67
N LEU A 334 10.57 -4.83 12.54
CA LEU A 334 11.23 -3.53 12.78
C LEU A 334 12.60 -3.67 13.44
N GLU A 335 12.88 -4.81 14.10
CA GLU A 335 14.18 -5.12 14.73
C GLU A 335 15.12 -5.90 13.79
N MET A 336 14.65 -6.43 12.66
CA MET A 336 15.48 -7.20 11.73
C MET A 336 16.71 -6.40 11.28
N PRO A 337 17.94 -6.99 11.33
CA PRO A 337 19.16 -6.32 10.87
C PRO A 337 19.05 -5.76 9.44
N GLN A 338 18.41 -6.49 8.53
CA GLN A 338 18.21 -6.06 7.16
C GLN A 338 17.28 -4.83 7.06
N VAL A 339 16.20 -4.79 7.84
CA VAL A 339 15.25 -3.67 7.89
C VAL A 339 15.93 -2.41 8.44
N ARG A 340 16.71 -2.56 9.50
CA ARG A 340 17.52 -1.48 10.10
C ARG A 340 18.60 -0.98 9.14
N HIS A 341 19.38 -1.90 8.53
CA HIS A 341 20.41 -1.56 7.54
C HIS A 341 19.84 -0.76 6.36
N ARG A 342 18.63 -1.08 5.93
CA ARG A 342 17.96 -0.37 4.84
C ARG A 342 17.22 0.90 5.28
N ASN A 343 17.39 1.33 6.53
CA ASN A 343 16.75 2.53 7.08
C ASN A 343 15.22 2.51 6.89
N MET A 344 14.58 1.37 7.16
CA MET A 344 13.13 1.24 7.11
C MET A 344 12.46 1.58 8.46
N ARG A 345 13.24 1.76 9.52
CA ARG A 345 12.83 2.34 10.80
C ARG A 345 13.68 3.57 11.06
N LEU A 346 13.08 4.74 11.19
CA LEU A 346 13.75 6.02 11.30
C LEU A 346 13.22 6.82 12.47
N ALA A 347 14.13 7.28 13.35
CA ALA A 347 13.80 8.29 14.33
C ALA A 347 13.67 9.66 13.66
N MET A 348 12.63 10.40 14.02
CA MET A 348 12.35 11.72 13.46
C MET A 348 12.13 12.74 14.58
N PRO A 349 12.60 13.98 14.41
CA PRO A 349 12.26 15.05 15.35
C PRO A 349 10.75 15.32 15.30
N HIS A 350 10.12 15.49 16.45
CA HIS A 350 8.72 15.85 16.56
C HIS A 350 8.52 16.86 17.70
N PRO A 351 7.75 17.94 17.49
CA PRO A 351 7.63 18.99 18.51
C PRO A 351 6.93 18.52 19.80
N LEU A 352 6.14 17.46 19.72
CA LEU A 352 5.37 16.93 20.84
C LEU A 352 5.97 15.66 21.46
N SER A 353 7.03 15.08 20.85
CA SER A 353 7.57 13.81 21.29
C SER A 353 9.07 13.72 21.00
N ASP A 354 9.81 13.15 21.94
CA ASP A 354 11.25 12.82 21.80
C ASP A 354 11.48 11.38 21.27
N ARG A 355 10.42 10.61 21.08
CA ARG A 355 10.43 9.18 20.73
C ARG A 355 9.67 8.88 19.45
N PHE A 356 9.61 9.86 18.53
CA PHE A 356 8.87 9.67 17.28
C PHE A 356 9.70 8.87 16.28
N GLU A 357 9.16 7.75 15.83
CA GLU A 357 9.73 6.92 14.78
C GLU A 357 8.70 6.68 13.67
N ILE A 358 9.21 6.48 12.46
CA ILE A 358 8.39 6.22 11.27
C ILE A 358 8.96 5.07 10.45
N VAL A 359 8.11 4.51 9.59
CA VAL A 359 8.56 3.60 8.53
C VAL A 359 9.19 4.44 7.41
N GLY A 360 10.43 4.14 7.03
CA GLY A 360 11.18 4.85 6.00
C GLY A 360 10.61 4.61 4.59
N SER A 361 11.09 5.41 3.62
CA SER A 361 10.75 5.19 2.22
C SER A 361 11.42 3.93 1.67
N PRO A 362 10.70 3.04 0.96
CA PRO A 362 11.27 1.86 0.32
C PRO A 362 12.07 2.21 -0.95
N LEU A 363 11.89 3.40 -1.49
CA LEU A 363 12.59 3.86 -2.69
C LEU A 363 14.06 4.13 -2.37
N LYS A 364 14.97 3.62 -3.19
CA LYS A 364 16.43 3.77 -3.02
C LYS A 364 17.03 4.21 -4.35
N LEU A 365 17.10 5.53 -4.56
CA LEU A 365 17.69 6.14 -5.75
C LEU A 365 19.15 6.52 -5.46
N SER A 366 20.09 6.18 -6.36
CA SER A 366 21.53 6.40 -6.16
C SER A 366 21.89 7.88 -6.06
N ASP A 367 21.34 8.71 -6.94
CA ASP A 367 21.75 10.10 -7.10
C ASP A 367 20.76 11.11 -6.47
N THR A 368 19.49 10.70 -6.33
CA THR A 368 18.44 11.51 -5.74
C THR A 368 17.69 10.73 -4.66
N PRO A 369 18.37 10.31 -3.59
CA PRO A 369 17.74 9.51 -2.54
C PRO A 369 16.55 10.25 -1.94
N PRO A 370 15.46 9.53 -1.59
CA PRO A 370 14.31 10.13 -0.94
C PRO A 370 14.69 10.89 0.32
N ALA A 371 14.19 12.10 0.45
CA ALA A 371 14.35 12.92 1.64
C ALA A 371 13.14 12.71 2.54
N VAL A 372 13.27 11.78 3.49
CA VAL A 372 12.23 11.61 4.52
C VAL A 372 12.39 12.73 5.55
N SER A 373 11.47 13.68 5.55
CA SER A 373 11.46 14.80 6.49
C SER A 373 10.19 14.81 7.33
N TYR A 374 10.33 15.24 8.58
CA TYR A 374 9.16 15.60 9.39
C TYR A 374 8.62 16.94 8.90
N THR A 375 7.33 17.03 8.76
CA THR A 375 6.65 18.28 8.41
C THR A 375 5.87 18.78 9.60
N HIS A 376 5.95 20.08 9.86
CA HIS A 376 5.10 20.75 10.85
C HIS A 376 3.65 20.73 10.37
N LEU A 377 2.89 19.75 10.84
CA LEU A 377 1.47 19.63 10.56
C LEU A 377 0.69 20.09 11.78
N ARG A 378 0.57 21.43 11.97
CA ARG A 378 -0.26 22.01 13.03
C ARG A 378 -1.59 22.47 12.45
N ALA A 379 -2.64 21.68 12.62
CA ALA A 379 -4.01 22.08 12.28
C ALA A 379 -4.57 23.21 13.17
N HIS A 380 -3.90 23.56 14.27
CA HIS A 380 -4.43 24.44 15.33
C HIS A 380 -3.78 25.84 15.42
N GLU A 381 -2.75 26.19 14.63
CA GLU A 381 -2.05 27.46 14.79
C GLU A 381 -2.52 28.60 13.86
N THR A 382 -3.53 28.40 13.04
CA THR A 382 -4.05 29.44 12.15
C THR A 382 -5.09 30.37 12.80
N GLU A 383 -5.47 30.17 14.06
CA GLU A 383 -6.35 31.12 14.76
C GLU A 383 -5.74 32.49 15.02
N ALA A 384 -4.41 32.62 14.97
CA ALA A 384 -3.72 33.89 15.25
C ALA A 384 -3.53 34.81 14.01
N ALA A 385 -3.86 34.36 12.80
CA ALA A 385 -3.57 35.12 11.57
C ALA A 385 -4.80 35.66 10.82
N GLY A 386 -6.00 35.62 11.39
CA GLY A 386 -7.17 36.36 10.87
C GLY A 386 -7.57 36.05 9.41
N VAL A 387 -7.27 34.87 8.90
CA VAL A 387 -7.74 34.39 7.60
C VAL A 387 -8.74 33.27 7.85
N CYS A 388 -9.96 33.64 8.13
CA CYS A 388 -11.13 32.75 8.13
C CYS A 388 -11.55 32.43 6.71
#